data_cbdaefe9402648b30d41aecb4cff2b26
#
_entry.id   cbdaefe9402648b30d41aecb4cff2b26
#
_cell.length_a   1.000
_cell.length_b   1.000
_cell.length_c   1.000
_cell.angle_alpha   90.00
_cell.angle_beta   90.00
_cell.angle_gamma   90.00
#
_symmetry.space_group_name_H-M   'P 1'
#
loop_
_entity.id
_entity.type
_entity.pdbx_description
1 polymer ?
#
loop_
_entity_poly.entity_id
_entity_poly.type
_entity_poly.pdbx_seq_one_letter_code
_entity_poly.pdbx_strand_id
1 'polypeptide(L)'
;QLKSEVEKFFHLVDLPLPDDEELFNLQNELGKPHNIKPNRKAARAAKGLTEFESETAFALSLIRKGYFSTRVISEAKGQMIRKSGLMEFWEPADIADVGGLNNFKAFIENRSQAFNPDNNKNLPQIKGILLVGIPGTGKSLASKATASILGWPLIRLDIGSLKNSLVGESERRMREATRLIDAFGKAVCWIDEIEKAFAGTKSSGETDAGTTAGMFGHFLTWMQETKSSVLVMATANNISQLPPEFIRAGRFDATFFVDLPTSNERKEIIRIMNRKWGSEI
;
A
#
# COMPACT_ATOMS: atom_id res chain seq x y z
N GLN A 1 26.34 -5.03 -2.86
CA GLN A 1 25.86 -6.20 -3.65
C GLN A 1 27.02 -7.18 -3.77
N LEU A 2 26.88 -8.35 -3.21
CA LEU A 2 27.85 -9.43 -3.39
C LEU A 2 27.69 -9.97 -4.83
N LYS A 3 28.81 -10.18 -5.53
CA LYS A 3 28.78 -10.85 -6.83
C LYS A 3 28.25 -12.27 -6.64
N SER A 4 27.47 -12.81 -7.58
CA SER A 4 26.84 -14.13 -7.50
C SER A 4 27.81 -15.28 -7.19
N GLU A 5 29.09 -15.13 -7.53
CA GLU A 5 30.16 -16.06 -7.19
C GLU A 5 30.51 -16.09 -5.70
N VAL A 6 30.27 -14.98 -5.00
CA VAL A 6 30.59 -14.81 -3.57
C VAL A 6 29.40 -15.22 -2.69
N GLU A 7 28.17 -15.12 -3.19
CA GLU A 7 26.95 -15.52 -2.45
C GLU A 7 26.99 -16.98 -1.96
N LYS A 8 27.68 -17.86 -2.68
CA LYS A 8 27.84 -19.28 -2.32
C LYS A 8 28.59 -19.50 -1.01
N PHE A 9 29.35 -18.51 -0.56
CA PHE A 9 30.16 -18.57 0.68
C PHE A 9 29.49 -17.91 1.88
N PHE A 10 28.30 -17.28 1.67
CA PHE A 10 27.57 -16.59 2.74
C PHE A 10 26.26 -17.31 3.05
N HIS A 11 26.01 -17.53 4.31
CA HIS A 11 24.70 -17.99 4.76
C HIS A 11 23.82 -16.75 4.97
N LEU A 12 22.78 -16.62 4.14
CA LEU A 12 21.81 -15.54 4.28
C LEU A 12 20.91 -15.85 5.48
N VAL A 13 21.00 -15.05 6.52
CA VAL A 13 20.10 -15.11 7.67
C VAL A 13 19.06 -14.00 7.51
N ASP A 14 17.81 -14.38 7.29
CA ASP A 14 16.69 -13.44 7.28
C ASP A 14 16.36 -13.07 8.76
N LEU A 15 16.65 -11.85 9.14
CA LEU A 15 16.22 -11.31 10.42
C LEU A 15 14.78 -10.81 10.30
N PRO A 16 13.85 -11.29 11.15
CA PRO A 16 12.49 -10.79 11.14
C PRO A 16 12.46 -9.30 11.55
N LEU A 17 11.48 -8.57 11.07
CA LEU A 17 11.25 -7.20 11.54
C LEU A 17 10.69 -7.25 12.97
N PRO A 18 11.01 -6.24 13.82
CA PRO A 18 10.60 -6.21 15.21
C PRO A 18 9.08 -6.22 15.36
N ASP A 19 8.61 -7.00 16.31
CA ASP A 19 7.20 -7.10 16.67
C ASP A 19 6.73 -5.93 17.58
N ASP A 20 5.44 -5.95 17.98
CA ASP A 20 4.85 -4.89 18.81
C ASP A 20 5.50 -4.79 20.20
N GLU A 21 5.95 -5.90 20.79
CA GLU A 21 6.59 -5.91 22.12
C GLU A 21 8.06 -5.49 22.01
N GLU A 22 8.78 -5.92 21.01
CA GLU A 22 10.16 -5.51 20.73
C GLU A 22 10.23 -3.99 20.48
N LEU A 23 9.32 -3.45 19.67
CA LEU A 23 9.22 -2.00 19.45
C LEU A 23 8.86 -1.22 20.72
N PHE A 24 8.02 -1.78 21.57
CA PHE A 24 7.69 -1.17 22.85
C PHE A 24 8.87 -1.19 23.83
N ASN A 25 9.62 -2.29 23.87
CA ASN A 25 10.82 -2.43 24.68
C ASN A 25 11.92 -1.45 24.22
N LEU A 26 12.11 -1.31 22.91
CA LEU A 26 13.05 -0.33 22.33
C LEU A 26 12.70 1.11 22.75
N GLN A 27 11.42 1.48 22.75
CA GLN A 27 11.00 2.78 23.30
C GLN A 27 11.31 2.92 24.80
N ASN A 28 11.12 1.85 25.56
CA ASN A 28 11.40 1.87 26.99
C ASN A 28 12.88 2.09 27.26
N GLU A 29 13.75 1.44 26.51
CA GLU A 29 15.22 1.62 26.62
C GLU A 29 15.64 3.05 26.27
N LEU A 30 15.14 3.59 25.15
CA LEU A 30 15.44 4.96 24.71
C LEU A 30 14.84 6.04 25.62
N GLY A 31 13.66 5.79 26.19
CA GLY A 31 12.99 6.73 27.08
C GLY A 31 13.55 6.77 28.49
N LYS A 32 14.08 5.67 28.98
CA LYS A 32 14.55 5.50 30.36
C LYS A 32 15.60 6.54 30.81
N PRO A 33 16.64 6.88 30.04
CA PRO A 33 17.60 7.91 30.42
C PRO A 33 16.99 9.32 30.56
N HIS A 34 15.87 9.57 29.89
CA HIS A 34 15.18 10.87 29.84
C HIS A 34 13.92 10.89 30.69
N ASN A 35 13.63 9.83 31.43
CA ASN A 35 12.42 9.68 32.25
C ASN A 35 11.10 9.80 31.42
N ILE A 36 11.14 9.34 30.15
CA ILE A 36 10.01 9.38 29.21
C ILE A 36 9.38 7.99 29.14
N LYS A 37 8.06 7.92 29.38
CA LYS A 37 7.31 6.66 29.33
C LYS A 37 7.08 6.21 27.90
N PRO A 38 7.20 4.89 27.60
CA PRO A 38 6.88 4.35 26.30
C PRO A 38 5.37 4.47 25.99
N ASN A 39 5.03 4.50 24.71
CA ASN A 39 3.65 4.64 24.22
C ASN A 39 3.36 3.55 23.18
N ARG A 40 2.46 2.61 23.50
CA ARG A 40 2.12 1.49 22.61
C ARG A 40 1.59 1.93 21.24
N LYS A 41 0.82 3.03 21.16
CA LYS A 41 0.35 3.57 19.86
C LYS A 41 1.51 4.08 19.02
N ALA A 42 2.46 4.74 19.66
CA ALA A 42 3.66 5.26 18.99
C ALA A 42 4.63 4.12 18.60
N ALA A 43 4.75 3.05 19.41
CA ALA A 43 5.50 1.86 19.05
C ALA A 43 4.94 1.21 17.78
N ARG A 44 3.63 0.98 17.73
CA ARG A 44 2.95 0.44 16.55
C ARG A 44 3.10 1.29 15.29
N ALA A 45 3.29 2.61 15.43
CA ALA A 45 3.54 3.47 14.27
C ALA A 45 4.88 3.16 13.58
N ALA A 46 5.85 2.60 14.30
CA ALA A 46 7.14 2.16 13.74
C ALA A 46 7.09 0.76 13.10
N LYS A 47 5.99 0.01 13.26
CA LYS A 47 5.85 -1.34 12.70
C LYS A 47 6.21 -1.37 11.21
N GLY A 48 7.07 -2.32 10.82
CA GLY A 48 7.58 -2.43 9.45
C GLY A 48 8.90 -1.73 9.18
N LEU A 49 9.47 -1.08 10.18
CA LEU A 49 10.85 -0.61 10.16
C LEU A 49 11.76 -1.66 10.78
N THR A 50 13.02 -1.68 10.36
CA THR A 50 14.06 -2.42 11.08
C THR A 50 14.26 -1.85 12.49
N GLU A 51 14.93 -2.58 13.37
CA GLU A 51 15.23 -2.10 14.72
C GLU A 51 15.96 -0.75 14.68
N PHE A 52 17.01 -0.63 13.88
CA PHE A 52 17.78 0.60 13.70
C PHE A 52 16.95 1.78 13.17
N GLU A 53 16.08 1.53 12.19
CA GLU A 53 15.19 2.56 11.67
C GLU A 53 14.15 2.99 12.71
N SER A 54 13.64 2.04 13.51
CA SER A 54 12.70 2.31 14.60
C SER A 54 13.34 3.15 15.69
N GLU A 55 14.57 2.80 16.08
CA GLU A 55 15.38 3.59 17.02
C GLU A 55 15.57 5.02 16.52
N THR A 56 15.94 5.19 15.26
CA THR A 56 16.10 6.50 14.63
C THR A 56 14.80 7.31 14.65
N ALA A 57 13.67 6.68 14.33
CA ALA A 57 12.36 7.35 14.33
C ALA A 57 11.93 7.74 15.75
N PHE A 58 12.19 6.90 16.74
CA PHE A 58 11.91 7.19 18.14
C PHE A 58 12.79 8.33 18.67
N ALA A 59 14.11 8.26 18.42
CA ALA A 59 15.04 9.32 18.79
C ALA A 59 14.65 10.68 18.16
N LEU A 60 14.27 10.69 16.87
CA LEU A 60 13.79 11.88 16.20
C LEU A 60 12.52 12.44 16.88
N SER A 61 11.62 11.57 17.34
CA SER A 61 10.41 11.97 18.05
C SER A 61 10.75 12.61 19.40
N LEU A 62 11.69 12.03 20.15
CA LEU A 62 12.16 12.59 21.42
C LEU A 62 12.81 13.96 21.21
N ILE A 63 13.68 14.11 20.21
CA ILE A 63 14.34 15.39 19.89
C ILE A 63 13.33 16.47 19.52
N ARG A 64 12.33 16.15 18.68
CA ARG A 64 11.37 17.15 18.18
C ARG A 64 10.27 17.50 19.17
N LYS A 65 9.84 16.57 20.02
CA LYS A 65 8.65 16.71 20.85
C LYS A 65 8.87 16.44 22.33
N GLY A 66 9.98 15.84 22.74
CA GLY A 66 10.20 15.45 24.13
C GLY A 66 9.36 14.22 24.58
N TYR A 67 8.64 13.59 23.66
CA TYR A 67 7.86 12.37 23.91
C TYR A 67 7.70 11.54 22.64
N PHE A 68 7.25 10.28 22.75
CA PHE A 68 6.99 9.42 21.60
C PHE A 68 5.69 9.81 20.90
N SER A 69 5.81 10.61 19.84
CA SER A 69 4.70 11.10 19.02
C SER A 69 4.44 10.18 17.84
N THR A 70 3.25 9.59 17.78
CA THR A 70 2.80 8.76 16.66
C THR A 70 2.97 9.48 15.31
N ARG A 71 2.65 10.76 15.25
CA ARG A 71 2.76 11.58 14.03
C ARG A 71 4.20 11.68 13.54
N VAL A 72 5.14 12.05 14.40
CA VAL A 72 6.56 12.20 14.03
C VAL A 72 7.15 10.89 13.58
N ILE A 73 6.82 9.79 14.27
CA ILE A 73 7.29 8.44 13.93
C ILE A 73 6.73 8.00 12.57
N SER A 74 5.45 8.25 12.31
CA SER A 74 4.85 7.93 11.00
C SER A 74 5.46 8.76 9.87
N GLU A 75 5.74 10.05 10.10
CA GLU A 75 6.43 10.90 9.13
C GLU A 75 7.85 10.40 8.84
N ALA A 76 8.62 10.04 9.88
CA ALA A 76 9.96 9.48 9.75
C ALA A 76 9.95 8.16 8.96
N LYS A 77 9.03 7.24 9.32
CA LYS A 77 8.80 5.99 8.60
C LYS A 77 8.50 6.24 7.13
N GLY A 78 7.59 7.18 6.83
CA GLY A 78 7.28 7.55 5.45
C GLY A 78 8.50 8.02 4.65
N GLN A 79 9.39 8.79 5.28
CA GLN A 79 10.64 9.24 4.65
C GLN A 79 11.63 8.09 4.40
N MET A 80 11.77 7.16 5.34
CA MET A 80 12.65 6.00 5.22
C MET A 80 12.20 5.08 4.08
N ILE A 81 10.90 4.82 3.99
CA ILE A 81 10.33 3.98 2.94
C ILE A 81 10.43 4.65 1.56
N ARG A 82 10.23 5.96 1.45
CA ARG A 82 10.48 6.69 0.20
C ARG A 82 11.92 6.54 -0.29
N LYS A 83 12.89 6.50 0.62
CA LYS A 83 14.31 6.30 0.27
C LYS A 83 14.61 4.91 -0.28
N SER A 84 13.83 3.89 0.06
CA SER A 84 13.99 2.54 -0.52
C SER A 84 13.67 2.51 -2.03
N GLY A 85 12.89 3.48 -2.54
CA GLY A 85 12.45 3.55 -3.93
C GLY A 85 11.47 2.45 -4.34
N LEU A 86 10.97 1.64 -3.38
CA LEU A 86 10.05 0.54 -3.64
C LEU A 86 8.59 0.98 -3.62
N MET A 87 8.27 1.96 -2.79
CA MET A 87 6.91 2.45 -2.60
C MET A 87 6.89 3.89 -2.09
N GLU A 88 5.73 4.52 -2.23
CA GLU A 88 5.49 5.89 -1.79
C GLU A 88 4.29 5.95 -0.85
N PHE A 89 4.39 6.78 0.20
CA PHE A 89 3.22 7.16 0.99
C PHE A 89 2.48 8.30 0.31
N TRP A 90 1.18 8.13 0.20
CA TRP A 90 0.28 9.15 -0.31
C TRP A 90 -0.70 9.57 0.76
N GLU A 91 -1.11 10.83 0.71
CA GLU A 91 -2.20 11.31 1.56
C GLU A 91 -3.53 10.74 1.04
N PRO A 92 -4.35 10.15 1.92
CA PRO A 92 -5.70 9.76 1.56
C PRO A 92 -6.50 10.99 1.08
N ALA A 93 -7.37 10.81 0.10
CA ALA A 93 -8.30 11.86 -0.30
C ALA A 93 -9.51 11.86 0.64
N ASP A 94 -9.99 13.04 1.04
CA ASP A 94 -11.25 13.12 1.78
C ASP A 94 -12.38 12.56 0.92
N ILE A 95 -13.22 11.68 1.51
CA ILE A 95 -14.37 11.12 0.81
C ILE A 95 -15.34 12.20 0.32
N ALA A 96 -15.42 13.31 1.05
CA ALA A 96 -16.22 14.47 0.66
C ALA A 96 -15.72 15.15 -0.62
N ASP A 97 -14.51 14.83 -1.05
CA ASP A 97 -13.88 15.33 -2.27
C ASP A 97 -14.06 14.39 -3.48
N VAL A 98 -14.76 13.28 -3.29
CA VAL A 98 -15.05 12.29 -4.34
C VAL A 98 -16.50 12.38 -4.72
N GLY A 99 -16.79 13.01 -5.87
CA GLY A 99 -18.14 13.06 -6.43
C GLY A 99 -18.52 11.74 -7.13
N GLY A 100 -19.76 11.30 -6.99
CA GLY A 100 -20.24 10.05 -7.55
C GLY A 100 -19.68 8.79 -6.90
N LEU A 101 -19.61 7.71 -7.69
CA LEU A 101 -19.12 6.38 -7.25
C LEU A 101 -19.89 5.81 -6.04
N ASN A 102 -21.18 6.10 -5.91
CA ASN A 102 -21.97 5.77 -4.72
C ASN A 102 -22.01 4.27 -4.43
N ASN A 103 -22.13 3.42 -5.45
CA ASN A 103 -22.12 1.97 -5.29
C ASN A 103 -20.76 1.47 -4.77
N PHE A 104 -19.67 2.05 -5.25
CA PHE A 104 -18.33 1.73 -4.79
C PHE A 104 -18.12 2.17 -3.33
N LYS A 105 -18.50 3.41 -2.99
CA LYS A 105 -18.42 3.93 -1.61
C LYS A 105 -19.20 3.05 -0.64
N ALA A 106 -20.46 2.75 -0.96
CA ALA A 106 -21.31 1.88 -0.14
C ALA A 106 -20.71 0.46 0.00
N PHE A 107 -20.10 -0.07 -1.06
CA PHE A 107 -19.40 -1.36 -0.98
C PHE A 107 -18.26 -1.32 0.01
N ILE A 108 -17.38 -0.30 -0.05
CA ILE A 108 -16.24 -0.15 0.87
C ILE A 108 -16.73 0.04 2.30
N GLU A 109 -17.72 0.89 2.54
CA GLU A 109 -18.30 1.12 3.88
C GLU A 109 -18.86 -0.16 4.47
N ASN A 110 -19.63 -0.94 3.71
CA ASN A 110 -20.18 -2.22 4.16
C ASN A 110 -19.06 -3.24 4.46
N ARG A 111 -18.01 -3.29 3.63
CA ARG A 111 -16.90 -4.22 3.81
C ARG A 111 -15.91 -3.77 4.88
N SER A 112 -15.87 -2.48 5.25
CA SER A 112 -15.03 -1.98 6.33
C SER A 112 -15.28 -2.71 7.66
N GLN A 113 -16.52 -3.17 7.87
CA GLN A 113 -16.89 -3.94 9.05
C GLN A 113 -16.15 -5.30 9.15
N ALA A 114 -15.74 -5.90 8.02
CA ALA A 114 -14.99 -7.16 8.03
C ALA A 114 -13.58 -7.02 8.57
N PHE A 115 -13.03 -5.78 8.59
CA PHE A 115 -11.70 -5.48 9.11
C PHE A 115 -11.70 -5.07 10.59
N ASN A 116 -12.87 -4.98 11.20
CA ASN A 116 -12.98 -4.66 12.63
C ASN A 116 -12.82 -5.96 13.44
N PRO A 117 -11.78 -6.08 14.31
CA PRO A 117 -11.55 -7.26 15.12
C PRO A 117 -12.70 -7.56 16.12
N ASP A 118 -13.46 -6.52 16.50
CA ASP A 118 -14.59 -6.64 17.44
C ASP A 118 -15.88 -7.15 16.76
N ASN A 119 -15.84 -7.35 15.44
CA ASN A 119 -17.00 -7.78 14.69
C ASN A 119 -17.08 -9.31 14.66
N ASN A 120 -17.91 -9.89 15.53
CA ASN A 120 -18.17 -11.34 15.66
C ASN A 120 -18.78 -12.01 14.41
N LYS A 121 -18.90 -11.30 13.29
CA LYS A 121 -19.56 -11.80 12.07
C LYS A 121 -18.59 -12.49 11.14
N ASN A 122 -17.58 -13.17 11.49
CA ASN A 122 -16.66 -13.95 10.62
C ASN A 122 -16.75 -13.62 9.10
N LEU A 123 -16.84 -12.33 8.78
CA LEU A 123 -16.95 -11.87 7.40
C LEU A 123 -15.58 -12.03 6.72
N PRO A 124 -15.50 -12.65 5.54
CA PRO A 124 -14.24 -12.76 4.84
C PRO A 124 -13.72 -11.37 4.48
N GLN A 125 -12.46 -11.13 4.84
CA GLN A 125 -11.77 -9.90 4.45
C GLN A 125 -11.52 -9.91 2.94
N ILE A 126 -11.85 -8.81 2.29
CA ILE A 126 -11.48 -8.60 0.89
C ILE A 126 -9.99 -8.27 0.81
N LYS A 127 -9.29 -8.91 -0.13
CA LYS A 127 -7.85 -8.74 -0.34
C LYS A 127 -7.53 -7.77 -1.49
N GLY A 128 -8.37 -7.77 -2.52
CA GLY A 128 -8.14 -6.93 -3.69
C GLY A 128 -9.40 -6.41 -4.34
N ILE A 129 -9.32 -5.18 -4.86
CA ILE A 129 -10.34 -4.55 -5.70
C ILE A 129 -9.68 -4.03 -6.95
N LEU A 130 -10.25 -4.37 -8.10
CA LEU A 130 -9.82 -3.88 -9.41
C LEU A 130 -10.82 -2.85 -9.93
N LEU A 131 -10.35 -1.64 -10.20
CA LEU A 131 -11.12 -0.57 -10.82
C LEU A 131 -10.76 -0.47 -12.31
N VAL A 132 -11.70 -0.77 -13.18
CA VAL A 132 -11.50 -0.76 -14.64
C VAL A 132 -12.35 0.33 -15.25
N GLY A 133 -11.83 1.05 -16.23
CA GLY A 133 -12.63 2.07 -16.94
C GLY A 133 -11.79 3.09 -17.68
N ILE A 134 -12.45 4.02 -18.30
CA ILE A 134 -11.86 5.05 -19.14
C ILE A 134 -10.91 5.93 -18.33
N PRO A 135 -9.77 6.41 -18.90
CA PRO A 135 -8.92 7.39 -18.24
C PRO A 135 -9.70 8.65 -17.80
N GLY A 136 -9.36 9.20 -16.64
CA GLY A 136 -10.00 10.43 -16.13
C GLY A 136 -11.33 10.24 -15.39
N THR A 137 -11.83 9.02 -15.23
CA THR A 137 -13.10 8.73 -14.53
C THR A 137 -13.01 8.68 -13.00
N GLY A 138 -11.85 8.97 -12.40
CA GLY A 138 -11.70 9.03 -10.94
C GLY A 138 -11.24 7.74 -10.28
N LYS A 139 -10.78 6.72 -11.01
CA LYS A 139 -10.30 5.44 -10.46
C LYS A 139 -9.21 5.62 -9.38
N SER A 140 -8.18 6.41 -9.68
CA SER A 140 -7.08 6.68 -8.72
C SER A 140 -7.58 7.48 -7.51
N LEU A 141 -8.57 8.36 -7.70
CA LEU A 141 -9.19 9.08 -6.60
C LEU A 141 -10.01 8.16 -5.70
N ALA A 142 -10.72 7.18 -6.28
CA ALA A 142 -11.45 6.15 -5.54
C ALA A 142 -10.51 5.32 -4.65
N SER A 143 -9.33 4.96 -5.15
CA SER A 143 -8.31 4.26 -4.35
C SER A 143 -7.85 5.08 -3.15
N LYS A 144 -7.64 6.39 -3.33
CA LYS A 144 -7.27 7.32 -2.24
C LYS A 144 -8.41 7.50 -1.22
N ALA A 145 -9.65 7.59 -1.69
CA ALA A 145 -10.82 7.69 -0.82
C ALA A 145 -11.04 6.42 0.01
N THR A 146 -10.73 5.24 -0.53
CA THR A 146 -10.80 3.98 0.21
C THR A 146 -9.92 4.02 1.46
N ALA A 147 -8.71 4.55 1.36
CA ALA A 147 -7.82 4.71 2.50
C ALA A 147 -8.41 5.63 3.58
N SER A 148 -9.11 6.70 3.17
CA SER A 148 -9.82 7.61 4.08
C SER A 148 -11.00 6.92 4.78
N ILE A 149 -11.84 6.19 4.04
CA ILE A 149 -12.98 5.44 4.60
C ILE A 149 -12.51 4.43 5.65
N LEU A 150 -11.41 3.72 5.36
CA LEU A 150 -10.88 2.71 6.26
C LEU A 150 -10.04 3.30 7.41
N GLY A 151 -9.64 4.58 7.31
CA GLY A 151 -8.72 5.21 8.25
C GLY A 151 -7.31 4.58 8.21
N TRP A 152 -6.88 4.08 7.05
CA TRP A 152 -5.63 3.35 6.86
C TRP A 152 -4.62 4.18 6.06
N PRO A 153 -3.31 3.93 6.26
CA PRO A 153 -2.28 4.52 5.42
C PRO A 153 -2.44 4.08 3.97
N LEU A 154 -2.20 5.02 3.05
CA LEU A 154 -2.19 4.78 1.62
C LEU A 154 -0.76 4.63 1.14
N ILE A 155 -0.45 3.47 0.57
CA ILE A 155 0.86 3.13 0.02
C ILE A 155 0.70 2.92 -1.48
N ARG A 156 1.42 3.69 -2.28
CA ARG A 156 1.52 3.46 -3.72
C ARG A 156 2.69 2.53 -4.00
N LEU A 157 2.41 1.43 -4.66
CA LEU A 157 3.40 0.52 -5.20
C LEU A 157 3.66 0.88 -6.66
N ASP A 158 4.86 1.40 -6.96
CA ASP A 158 5.25 1.72 -8.33
C ASP A 158 5.90 0.49 -8.99
N ILE A 159 5.08 -0.24 -9.73
CA ILE A 159 5.54 -1.44 -10.45
C ILE A 159 6.54 -1.07 -11.56
N GLY A 160 6.44 0.13 -12.14
CA GLY A 160 7.39 0.60 -13.13
C GLY A 160 8.82 0.68 -12.55
N SER A 161 8.95 1.20 -11.35
CA SER A 161 10.26 1.28 -10.66
C SER A 161 10.83 -0.09 -10.29
N LEU A 162 9.98 -1.07 -10.03
CA LEU A 162 10.39 -2.45 -9.75
C LEU A 162 10.90 -3.18 -11.00
N LYS A 163 10.38 -2.84 -12.18
CA LYS A 163 10.69 -3.49 -13.46
C LYS A 163 12.01 -3.04 -14.08
N ASN A 164 12.51 -1.85 -13.73
CA ASN A 164 13.74 -1.27 -14.31
C ASN A 164 15.05 -1.90 -13.79
N SER A 165 14.98 -3.02 -13.13
CA SER A 165 16.10 -3.70 -12.49
C SER A 165 16.62 -4.85 -13.36
N LEU A 166 17.87 -5.25 -13.14
CA LEU A 166 18.48 -6.43 -13.77
C LEU A 166 17.65 -7.71 -13.49
N VAL A 167 17.78 -8.70 -14.35
CA VAL A 167 17.09 -10.00 -14.23
C VAL A 167 17.31 -10.59 -12.82
N GLY A 168 16.21 -11.00 -12.16
CA GLY A 168 16.21 -11.49 -10.78
C GLY A 168 16.10 -10.40 -9.70
N GLU A 169 16.48 -9.16 -9.99
CA GLU A 169 16.35 -8.06 -9.02
C GLU A 169 14.89 -7.58 -8.88
N SER A 170 14.10 -7.64 -9.95
CA SER A 170 12.68 -7.27 -9.92
C SER A 170 11.87 -8.17 -8.99
N GLU A 171 12.12 -9.49 -8.99
CA GLU A 171 11.47 -10.39 -8.05
C GLU A 171 11.92 -10.16 -6.60
N ARG A 172 13.21 -9.90 -6.37
CA ARG A 172 13.74 -9.58 -5.05
C ARG A 172 13.09 -8.30 -4.51
N ARG A 173 13.02 -7.25 -5.32
CA ARG A 173 12.37 -5.98 -4.96
C ARG A 173 10.88 -6.16 -4.67
N MET A 174 10.18 -6.98 -5.44
CA MET A 174 8.77 -7.30 -5.18
C MET A 174 8.61 -8.02 -3.84
N ARG A 175 9.48 -9.01 -3.53
CA ARG A 175 9.50 -9.69 -2.23
C ARG A 175 9.75 -8.72 -1.07
N GLU A 176 10.69 -7.81 -1.24
CA GLU A 176 10.98 -6.79 -0.24
C GLU A 176 9.79 -5.83 -0.04
N ALA A 177 9.17 -5.36 -1.14
CA ALA A 177 8.00 -4.51 -1.09
C ALA A 177 6.82 -5.20 -0.39
N THR A 178 6.51 -6.45 -0.72
CA THR A 178 5.41 -7.21 -0.08
C THR A 178 5.67 -7.47 1.40
N ARG A 179 6.92 -7.78 1.80
CA ARG A 179 7.30 -7.89 3.23
C ARG A 179 7.08 -6.58 3.98
N LEU A 180 7.48 -5.45 3.39
CA LEU A 180 7.26 -4.13 3.98
C LEU A 180 5.76 -3.82 4.12
N ILE A 181 4.96 -4.14 3.10
CA ILE A 181 3.50 -3.94 3.15
C ILE A 181 2.89 -4.78 4.28
N ASP A 182 3.26 -6.05 4.41
CA ASP A 182 2.78 -6.93 5.49
C ASP A 182 3.13 -6.41 6.88
N ALA A 183 4.33 -5.84 7.03
CA ALA A 183 4.79 -5.29 8.28
C ALA A 183 3.97 -4.06 8.75
N PHE A 184 3.25 -3.37 7.86
CA PHE A 184 2.28 -2.34 8.26
C PHE A 184 1.06 -2.94 8.98
N GLY A 185 0.69 -4.16 8.68
CA GLY A 185 -0.45 -4.86 9.24
C GLY A 185 -1.79 -4.38 8.71
N LYS A 186 -2.02 -3.06 8.60
CA LYS A 186 -3.22 -2.45 7.99
C LYS A 186 -2.79 -1.35 7.04
N ALA A 187 -3.10 -1.51 5.75
CA ALA A 187 -2.79 -0.51 4.71
C ALA A 187 -3.69 -0.68 3.48
N VAL A 188 -3.88 0.39 2.75
CA VAL A 188 -4.36 0.33 1.37
C VAL A 188 -3.14 0.40 0.45
N CYS A 189 -2.89 -0.69 -0.27
CA CYS A 189 -1.83 -0.76 -1.27
C CYS A 189 -2.42 -0.40 -2.64
N TRP A 190 -2.04 0.75 -3.16
CA TRP A 190 -2.55 1.24 -4.45
C TRP A 190 -1.55 1.01 -5.57
N ILE A 191 -2.03 0.38 -6.64
CA ILE A 191 -1.29 0.13 -7.88
C ILE A 191 -2.04 0.84 -9.01
N ASP A 192 -1.41 1.85 -9.59
CA ASP A 192 -2.04 2.62 -10.66
C ASP A 192 -1.66 2.04 -12.02
N GLU A 193 -2.65 1.95 -12.92
CA GLU A 193 -2.48 1.50 -14.30
C GLU A 193 -1.69 0.19 -14.41
N ILE A 194 -2.15 -0.82 -13.67
CA ILE A 194 -1.46 -2.11 -13.52
C ILE A 194 -1.18 -2.79 -14.87
N GLU A 195 -2.01 -2.53 -15.90
CA GLU A 195 -1.81 -3.05 -17.25
C GLU A 195 -0.52 -2.55 -17.90
N LYS A 196 -0.03 -1.36 -17.54
CA LYS A 196 1.23 -0.82 -18.08
C LYS A 196 2.43 -1.69 -17.73
N ALA A 197 2.37 -2.38 -16.62
CA ALA A 197 3.42 -3.31 -16.22
C ALA A 197 3.54 -4.51 -17.18
N PHE A 198 2.50 -4.81 -17.94
CA PHE A 198 2.48 -5.87 -18.95
C PHE A 198 2.66 -5.35 -20.38
N ALA A 199 2.68 -4.02 -20.57
CA ALA A 199 2.94 -3.42 -21.86
C ALA A 199 4.35 -3.80 -22.34
N GLY A 200 4.45 -4.26 -23.58
CA GLY A 200 5.72 -4.69 -24.18
C GLY A 200 6.10 -6.16 -23.97
N THR A 201 5.43 -6.91 -23.10
CA THR A 201 5.74 -8.34 -22.91
C THR A 201 5.36 -9.20 -24.12
N LYS A 202 4.51 -8.68 -25.01
CA LYS A 202 4.12 -9.35 -26.28
C LYS A 202 5.10 -9.11 -27.44
N SER A 203 6.00 -8.12 -27.31
CA SER A 203 6.91 -7.70 -28.39
C SER A 203 8.40 -7.74 -28.04
N SER A 204 8.74 -7.76 -26.77
CA SER A 204 10.11 -7.92 -26.27
C SER A 204 10.40 -9.38 -26.01
N GLY A 205 11.59 -9.86 -26.43
CA GLY A 205 11.98 -11.25 -26.37
C GLY A 205 11.75 -11.97 -25.04
N GLU A 206 11.80 -13.28 -25.05
CA GLU A 206 11.42 -14.21 -23.97
C GLU A 206 11.93 -13.86 -22.54
N THR A 207 13.02 -13.13 -22.42
CA THR A 207 13.63 -12.76 -21.14
C THR A 207 12.83 -11.73 -20.32
N ASP A 208 12.27 -10.70 -20.95
CA ASP A 208 11.50 -9.64 -20.24
C ASP A 208 10.11 -10.13 -19.82
N ALA A 209 9.51 -10.99 -20.65
CA ALA A 209 8.23 -11.62 -20.35
C ALA A 209 8.33 -12.56 -19.15
N GLY A 210 9.41 -13.35 -19.05
CA GLY A 210 9.66 -14.27 -17.94
C GLY A 210 9.87 -13.54 -16.61
N THR A 211 10.66 -12.47 -16.60
CA THR A 211 10.93 -11.66 -15.38
C THR A 211 9.66 -10.98 -14.87
N THR A 212 8.85 -10.41 -15.77
CA THR A 212 7.58 -9.80 -15.41
C THR A 212 6.60 -10.84 -14.87
N ALA A 213 6.49 -11.99 -15.50
CA ALA A 213 5.65 -13.09 -15.04
C ALA A 213 6.04 -13.61 -13.66
N GLY A 214 7.35 -13.78 -13.39
CA GLY A 214 7.86 -14.19 -12.07
C GLY A 214 7.55 -13.17 -10.97
N MET A 215 7.81 -11.88 -11.22
CA MET A 215 7.51 -10.80 -10.29
C MET A 215 6.02 -10.76 -9.93
N PHE A 216 5.13 -10.84 -10.92
CA PHE A 216 3.69 -10.85 -10.69
C PHE A 216 3.19 -12.18 -10.11
N GLY A 217 3.77 -13.29 -10.47
CA GLY A 217 3.49 -14.58 -9.84
C GLY A 217 3.69 -14.50 -8.33
N HIS A 218 4.83 -13.94 -7.90
CA HIS A 218 5.09 -13.69 -6.48
C HIS A 218 4.05 -12.75 -5.84
N PHE A 219 3.75 -11.63 -6.49
CA PHE A 219 2.76 -10.67 -5.97
C PHE A 219 1.37 -11.30 -5.78
N LEU A 220 0.90 -12.05 -6.78
CA LEU A 220 -0.40 -12.72 -6.73
C LEU A 220 -0.45 -13.84 -5.69
N THR A 221 0.65 -14.57 -5.51
CA THR A 221 0.78 -15.57 -4.43
C THR A 221 0.74 -14.89 -3.07
N TRP A 222 1.50 -13.80 -2.89
CA TRP A 222 1.45 -13.01 -1.66
C TRP A 222 0.04 -12.50 -1.35
N MET A 223 -0.70 -11.99 -2.33
CA MET A 223 -2.09 -11.56 -2.12
C MET A 223 -2.98 -12.69 -1.57
N GLN A 224 -2.75 -13.93 -2.03
CA GLN A 224 -3.53 -15.09 -1.55
C GLN A 224 -3.15 -15.50 -0.13
N GLU A 225 -1.86 -15.47 0.19
CA GLU A 225 -1.28 -16.05 1.42
C GLU A 225 -1.21 -15.05 2.57
N THR A 226 -1.16 -13.74 2.28
CA THR A 226 -1.01 -12.73 3.34
C THR A 226 -2.13 -12.81 4.36
N LYS A 227 -1.73 -12.77 5.64
CA LYS A 227 -2.63 -12.70 6.81
C LYS A 227 -2.81 -11.26 7.29
N SER A 228 -2.08 -10.32 6.72
CA SER A 228 -2.17 -8.91 7.04
C SER A 228 -3.49 -8.33 6.51
N SER A 229 -4.05 -7.37 7.24
CA SER A 229 -5.25 -6.64 6.80
C SER A 229 -4.89 -5.59 5.74
N VAL A 230 -4.29 -6.02 4.63
CA VAL A 230 -3.93 -5.17 3.50
C VAL A 230 -5.00 -5.28 2.42
N LEU A 231 -5.51 -4.14 1.97
CA LEU A 231 -6.42 -4.06 0.83
C LEU A 231 -5.65 -3.56 -0.40
N VAL A 232 -5.51 -4.41 -1.41
CA VAL A 232 -4.89 -4.02 -2.68
C VAL A 232 -5.94 -3.34 -3.57
N MET A 233 -5.66 -2.11 -3.99
CA MET A 233 -6.48 -1.35 -4.92
C MET A 233 -5.72 -1.19 -6.23
N ALA A 234 -6.11 -1.91 -7.27
CA ALA A 234 -5.51 -1.75 -8.58
C ALA A 234 -6.44 -0.96 -9.53
N THR A 235 -5.86 -0.10 -10.36
CA THR A 235 -6.59 0.56 -11.44
C THR A 235 -6.11 0.03 -12.78
N ALA A 236 -7.02 -0.07 -13.76
CA ALA A 236 -6.70 -0.43 -15.13
C ALA A 236 -7.56 0.36 -16.12
N ASN A 237 -6.98 0.78 -17.23
CA ASN A 237 -7.72 1.39 -18.34
C ASN A 237 -8.21 0.33 -19.32
N ASN A 238 -7.52 -0.80 -19.40
CA ASN A 238 -7.87 -1.88 -20.31
C ASN A 238 -7.63 -3.25 -19.67
N ILE A 239 -8.73 -3.93 -19.31
CA ILE A 239 -8.70 -5.25 -18.68
C ILE A 239 -8.14 -6.35 -19.62
N SER A 240 -8.28 -6.19 -20.95
CA SER A 240 -7.81 -7.20 -21.91
C SER A 240 -6.28 -7.34 -21.97
N GLN A 241 -5.57 -6.38 -21.40
CA GLN A 241 -4.12 -6.41 -21.29
C GLN A 241 -3.63 -7.12 -20.03
N LEU A 242 -4.53 -7.42 -19.08
CA LEU A 242 -4.19 -8.13 -17.85
C LEU A 242 -4.19 -9.65 -18.11
N PRO A 243 -3.23 -10.37 -17.54
CA PRO A 243 -3.27 -11.82 -17.53
C PRO A 243 -4.52 -12.36 -16.81
N PRO A 244 -5.13 -13.47 -17.29
CA PRO A 244 -6.35 -14.02 -16.68
C PRO A 244 -6.19 -14.37 -15.19
N GLU A 245 -4.97 -14.60 -14.74
CA GLU A 245 -4.63 -14.93 -13.36
C GLU A 245 -5.01 -13.82 -12.37
N PHE A 246 -5.08 -12.57 -12.82
CA PHE A 246 -5.49 -11.42 -11.98
C PHE A 246 -6.96 -11.46 -11.58
N ILE A 247 -7.80 -12.02 -12.44
CA ILE A 247 -9.28 -12.01 -12.27
C ILE A 247 -9.75 -13.24 -11.48
N ARG A 248 -8.84 -14.17 -11.13
CA ARG A 248 -9.21 -15.35 -10.35
C ARG A 248 -9.57 -15.02 -8.92
N ALA A 249 -10.56 -15.74 -8.38
CA ALA A 249 -11.00 -15.62 -7.00
C ALA A 249 -9.83 -15.78 -5.99
N GLY A 250 -9.89 -15.03 -4.90
CA GLY A 250 -8.86 -15.03 -3.85
C GLY A 250 -7.69 -14.06 -4.11
N ARG A 251 -7.77 -13.23 -5.16
CA ARG A 251 -6.82 -12.16 -5.49
C ARG A 251 -7.55 -10.84 -5.55
N PHE A 252 -8.23 -10.54 -6.66
CA PHE A 252 -9.16 -9.41 -6.74
C PHE A 252 -10.58 -9.93 -6.50
N ASP A 253 -11.10 -9.69 -5.30
CA ASP A 253 -12.40 -10.20 -4.87
C ASP A 253 -13.57 -9.42 -5.47
N ALA A 254 -13.31 -8.19 -5.92
CA ALA A 254 -14.30 -7.35 -6.58
C ALA A 254 -13.67 -6.59 -7.75
N THR A 255 -14.42 -6.49 -8.84
CA THR A 255 -14.08 -5.67 -10.00
C THR A 255 -15.19 -4.67 -10.23
N PHE A 256 -14.84 -3.38 -10.30
CA PHE A 256 -15.78 -2.30 -10.61
C PHE A 256 -15.43 -1.69 -11.94
N PHE A 257 -16.43 -1.59 -12.80
CA PHE A 257 -16.33 -0.77 -14.00
C PHE A 257 -16.70 0.67 -13.65
N VAL A 258 -15.76 1.59 -13.87
CA VAL A 258 -15.93 3.01 -13.61
C VAL A 258 -16.18 3.71 -14.94
N ASP A 259 -17.43 4.02 -15.20
CA ASP A 259 -17.89 4.68 -16.41
C ASP A 259 -17.79 6.22 -16.30
N LEU A 260 -18.13 6.90 -17.35
CA LEU A 260 -18.27 8.36 -17.35
C LEU A 260 -19.35 8.79 -16.34
N PRO A 261 -19.15 9.91 -15.62
CA PRO A 261 -20.10 10.35 -14.63
C PRO A 261 -21.45 10.74 -15.24
N THR A 262 -22.52 10.32 -14.60
CA THR A 262 -23.90 10.71 -14.92
C THR A 262 -24.11 12.22 -14.74
N SER A 263 -25.24 12.76 -15.21
CA SER A 263 -25.55 14.18 -15.04
C SER A 263 -25.54 14.62 -13.56
N ASN A 264 -26.05 13.79 -12.67
CA ASN A 264 -26.08 14.09 -11.24
C ASN A 264 -24.69 14.05 -10.61
N GLU A 265 -23.88 13.07 -10.97
CA GLU A 265 -22.49 12.97 -10.53
C GLU A 265 -21.64 14.12 -11.04
N ARG A 266 -21.83 14.56 -12.29
CA ARG A 266 -21.16 15.76 -12.81
C ARG A 266 -21.50 17.03 -12.01
N LYS A 267 -22.76 17.21 -11.61
CA LYS A 267 -23.16 18.33 -10.75
C LYS A 267 -22.48 18.28 -9.38
N GLU A 268 -22.36 17.07 -8.81
CA GLU A 268 -21.67 16.87 -7.54
C GLU A 268 -20.18 17.20 -7.68
N ILE A 269 -19.53 16.69 -8.73
CA ILE A 269 -18.11 16.97 -9.02
C ILE A 269 -17.87 18.48 -9.19
N ILE A 270 -18.73 19.18 -9.94
CA ILE A 270 -18.63 20.64 -10.13
C ILE A 270 -18.75 21.36 -8.79
N ARG A 271 -19.71 20.99 -7.92
CA ARG A 271 -19.85 21.60 -6.59
C ARG A 271 -18.63 21.39 -5.73
N ILE A 272 -18.03 20.20 -5.77
CA ILE A 272 -16.79 19.90 -5.03
C ILE A 272 -15.64 20.79 -5.54
N MET A 273 -15.49 20.91 -6.86
CA MET A 273 -14.44 21.74 -7.47
C MET A 273 -14.62 23.22 -7.15
N ASN A 274 -15.85 23.74 -7.24
CA ASN A 274 -16.16 25.12 -6.86
C ASN A 274 -15.78 25.40 -5.41
N ARG A 275 -16.13 24.48 -4.50
CA ARG A 275 -15.75 24.61 -3.08
C ARG A 275 -14.23 24.63 -2.90
N LYS A 276 -13.48 23.83 -3.63
CA LYS A 276 -12.01 23.76 -3.57
C LYS A 276 -11.34 25.03 -4.09
N TRP A 277 -11.88 25.62 -5.12
CA TRP A 277 -11.31 26.80 -5.79
C TRP A 277 -11.91 28.11 -5.33
N GLY A 278 -12.88 28.08 -4.42
CA GLY A 278 -13.52 29.29 -3.88
C GLY A 278 -14.32 30.06 -4.95
N SER A 279 -14.75 29.40 -6.01
CA SER A 279 -15.58 30.01 -7.04
C SER A 279 -17.06 29.75 -6.71
N GLU A 280 -17.85 30.83 -6.53
CA GLU A 280 -19.31 30.77 -6.54
C GLU A 280 -19.77 30.77 -7.98
N ILE A 281 -20.27 29.63 -8.47
CA ILE A 281 -21.04 29.54 -9.72
C ILE A 281 -22.42 28.99 -9.39
#